data_066c55e7d6d72333135177de54641408
#
_entry.id   066c55e7d6d72333135177de54641408
#
_cell.length_a   1.000
_cell.length_b   1.000
_cell.length_c   1.000
_cell.angle_alpha   90.00
_cell.angle_beta   90.00
_cell.angle_gamma   90.00
#
_symmetry.space_group_name_H-M   'P 1'
#
loop_
_entity.id
_entity.type
_entity.pdbx_description
1 polymer ?
#
loop_
_entity_poly.entity_id
_entity_poly.type
_entity_poly.pdbx_seq_one_letter_code
_entity_poly.pdbx_strand_id
1 'polypeptide(L)'
;TAVVYVDQNGMIKSVFLDTVYSKDSVLTTKKTLGDDYNMKPASEAKKEWYEQVNLIETKVIENQDISFIKLNEDGKTDTIAGVTMKVNALYEALNNALTQAKK
;
A
#
# COMPACT_ATOMS: atom_id res chain seq x y z
N THR A 1 2.13 -5.59 -5.92
CA THR A 1 0.93 -6.43 -5.97
C THR A 1 -0.22 -5.76 -5.25
N ALA A 2 -1.34 -5.63 -5.93
CA ALA A 2 -2.56 -5.10 -5.32
C ALA A 2 -3.73 -6.02 -5.63
N VAL A 3 -4.47 -6.40 -4.59
CA VAL A 3 -5.67 -7.22 -4.71
C VAL A 3 -6.79 -6.46 -4.02
N VAL A 4 -7.88 -6.21 -4.74
CA VAL A 4 -9.04 -5.53 -4.18
C VAL A 4 -10.27 -6.41 -4.37
N TYR A 5 -11.17 -6.36 -3.40
CA TYR A 5 -12.49 -6.99 -3.49
C TYR A 5 -13.54 -5.89 -3.47
N VAL A 6 -14.32 -5.81 -4.54
CA VAL A 6 -15.43 -4.87 -4.69
C VAL A 6 -16.69 -5.69 -4.81
N ASP A 7 -17.69 -5.40 -3.99
CA ASP A 7 -18.94 -6.16 -4.01
C ASP A 7 -19.84 -5.71 -5.17
N GLN A 8 -20.99 -6.35 -5.30
CA GLN A 8 -21.95 -6.10 -6.39
C GLN A 8 -22.52 -4.67 -6.36
N ASN A 9 -22.42 -3.97 -5.23
CA ASN A 9 -22.88 -2.59 -5.08
C ASN A 9 -21.78 -1.58 -5.35
N GLY A 10 -20.60 -2.03 -5.75
CA GLY A 10 -19.46 -1.15 -6.01
C GLY A 10 -18.70 -0.73 -4.78
N MET A 11 -18.97 -1.33 -3.62
CA MET A 11 -18.27 -1.02 -2.37
C MET A 11 -16.95 -1.78 -2.27
N ILE A 12 -15.89 -1.07 -1.93
CA ILE A 12 -14.58 -1.69 -1.67
C ILE A 12 -14.65 -2.34 -0.29
N LYS A 13 -14.54 -3.66 -0.25
CA LYS A 13 -14.64 -4.44 0.99
C LYS A 13 -13.29 -4.84 1.55
N SER A 14 -12.29 -5.04 0.69
CA SER A 14 -10.94 -5.34 1.16
C SER A 14 -9.91 -4.84 0.17
N VAL A 15 -8.74 -4.49 0.70
CA VAL A 15 -7.58 -4.05 -0.07
C VAL A 15 -6.36 -4.76 0.51
N PHE A 16 -5.58 -5.41 -0.35
CA PHE A 16 -4.34 -6.07 0.03
C PHE A 16 -3.22 -5.54 -0.88
N LEU A 17 -2.20 -4.98 -0.27
CA LEU A 17 -1.02 -4.47 -0.97
C LEU A 17 0.23 -5.17 -0.47
N ASP A 18 1.11 -5.56 -1.39
CA ASP A 18 2.37 -6.21 -1.03
C ASP A 18 3.38 -6.02 -2.16
N THR A 19 4.64 -6.32 -1.88
CA THR A 19 5.72 -6.22 -2.85
C THR A 19 6.65 -7.42 -2.71
N VAL A 20 6.98 -8.03 -3.85
CA VAL A 20 7.95 -9.13 -3.89
C VAL A 20 9.33 -8.60 -3.52
N TYR A 21 10.06 -9.37 -2.73
CA TYR A 21 11.38 -8.98 -2.25
C TYR A 21 12.28 -10.22 -2.17
N SER A 22 13.55 -10.05 -2.47
CA SER A 22 14.53 -11.13 -2.35
C SER A 22 15.45 -10.82 -1.17
N LYS A 23 15.46 -11.72 -0.18
CA LYS A 23 16.32 -11.61 1.00
C LYS A 23 17.16 -12.86 1.10
N ASP A 24 18.48 -12.68 1.14
CA ASP A 24 19.45 -13.80 1.22
C ASP A 24 19.21 -14.85 0.14
N SER A 25 18.89 -14.38 -1.08
CA SER A 25 18.59 -15.20 -2.25
C SER A 25 17.29 -16.01 -2.14
N VAL A 26 16.45 -15.72 -1.14
CA VAL A 26 15.14 -16.34 -0.98
C VAL A 26 14.07 -15.36 -1.39
N LEU A 27 13.21 -15.76 -2.33
CA LEU A 27 12.10 -14.93 -2.79
C LEU A 27 10.97 -14.93 -1.75
N THR A 28 10.53 -13.75 -1.36
CA THR A 28 9.48 -13.58 -0.36
C THR A 28 8.70 -12.29 -0.67
N THR A 29 7.94 -11.79 0.27
CA THR A 29 7.26 -10.48 0.16
C THR A 29 7.59 -9.63 1.37
N LYS A 30 7.43 -8.31 1.22
CA LYS A 30 7.71 -7.39 2.33
C LYS A 30 6.75 -7.60 3.50
N LYS A 31 5.49 -7.95 3.24
CA LYS A 31 4.54 -8.28 4.31
C LYS A 31 4.93 -9.57 5.06
N THR A 32 5.37 -10.58 4.33
CA THR A 32 5.82 -11.83 4.94
C THR A 32 7.02 -11.59 5.86
N LEU A 33 7.94 -10.70 5.46
CA LEU A 33 9.07 -10.33 6.30
C LEU A 33 8.64 -9.56 7.55
N GLY A 34 7.59 -8.74 7.44
CA GLY A 34 7.12 -7.94 8.57
C GLY A 34 8.24 -7.12 9.18
N ASP A 35 8.50 -7.31 10.48
CA ASP A 35 9.56 -6.58 11.18
C ASP A 35 10.96 -6.93 10.67
N ASP A 36 11.14 -8.09 10.07
CA ASP A 36 12.43 -8.52 9.53
C ASP A 36 12.88 -7.70 8.33
N TYR A 37 11.96 -6.98 7.66
CA TYR A 37 12.35 -6.02 6.62
C TYR A 37 13.12 -4.84 7.21
N ASN A 38 12.85 -4.53 8.48
CA ASN A 38 13.61 -3.58 9.31
C ASN A 38 13.65 -2.16 8.75
N MET A 39 12.51 -1.68 8.29
CA MET A 39 12.38 -0.30 7.81
C MET A 39 12.26 0.71 8.95
N LYS A 40 11.73 0.29 10.11
CA LYS A 40 11.38 1.17 11.22
C LYS A 40 12.51 2.13 11.63
N PRO A 41 13.78 1.67 11.81
CA PRO A 41 14.85 2.57 12.24
C PRO A 41 15.18 3.66 11.21
N ALA A 42 14.98 3.38 9.92
CA ALA A 42 15.27 4.31 8.83
C ALA A 42 14.07 5.15 8.40
N SER A 43 12.86 4.82 8.90
CA SER A 43 11.63 5.50 8.52
C SER A 43 11.45 6.79 9.31
N GLU A 44 11.06 7.87 8.64
CA GLU A 44 10.69 9.12 9.29
C GLU A 44 9.50 8.94 10.22
N ALA A 45 8.57 8.04 9.86
CA ALA A 45 7.39 7.74 10.66
C ALA A 45 7.69 6.77 11.80
N LYS A 46 8.90 6.18 11.86
CA LYS A 46 9.28 5.16 12.83
C LYS A 46 8.34 3.95 12.78
N LYS A 47 7.96 3.55 11.58
CA LYS A 47 7.06 2.42 11.33
C LYS A 47 7.67 1.46 10.33
N GLU A 48 7.36 0.18 10.47
CA GLU A 48 7.75 -0.84 9.52
C GLU A 48 6.97 -0.70 8.22
N TRP A 49 7.47 -1.31 7.16
CA TRP A 49 6.84 -1.24 5.84
C TRP A 49 5.37 -1.70 5.88
N TYR A 50 5.11 -2.85 6.51
CA TYR A 50 3.76 -3.41 6.57
C TYR A 50 2.80 -2.50 7.37
N GLU A 51 3.32 -1.80 8.39
CA GLU A 51 2.51 -0.88 9.18
C GLU A 51 2.05 0.30 8.33
N GLN A 52 2.95 0.84 7.50
CA GLN A 52 2.61 1.95 6.61
C GLN A 52 1.62 1.52 5.54
N VAL A 53 1.81 0.32 4.97
CA VAL A 53 0.90 -0.23 3.96
C VAL A 53 -0.49 -0.48 4.55
N ASN A 54 -0.56 -0.98 5.78
CA ASN A 54 -1.85 -1.19 6.45
C ASN A 54 -2.63 0.12 6.60
N LEU A 55 -1.94 1.23 6.85
CA LEU A 55 -2.58 2.55 6.90
C LEU A 55 -3.18 2.94 5.54
N ILE A 56 -2.47 2.67 4.45
CA ILE A 56 -2.97 2.93 3.10
C ILE A 56 -4.23 2.09 2.83
N GLU A 57 -4.17 0.80 3.13
CA GLU A 57 -5.28 -0.12 2.90
C GLU A 57 -6.54 0.34 3.65
N THR A 58 -6.38 0.70 4.93
CA THR A 58 -7.48 1.18 5.77
C THR A 58 -8.09 2.46 5.22
N LYS A 59 -7.25 3.41 4.82
CA LYS A 59 -7.73 4.70 4.30
C LYS A 59 -8.45 4.55 2.96
N VAL A 60 -8.02 3.63 2.12
CA VAL A 60 -8.72 3.36 0.85
C VAL A 60 -10.13 2.84 1.12
N ILE A 61 -10.28 1.92 2.07
CA ILE A 61 -11.59 1.39 2.44
C ILE A 61 -12.48 2.49 3.06
N GLU A 62 -11.92 3.31 3.95
CA GLU A 62 -12.66 4.41 4.57
C GLU A 62 -13.17 5.41 3.54
N ASN A 63 -12.36 5.76 2.56
CA ASN A 63 -12.70 6.75 1.55
C ASN A 63 -13.41 6.18 0.33
N GLN A 64 -13.38 4.85 0.15
CA GLN A 64 -13.98 4.16 -0.99
C GLN A 64 -13.43 4.64 -2.35
N ASP A 65 -12.22 5.20 -2.34
CA ASP A 65 -11.58 5.76 -3.52
C ASP A 65 -10.09 5.98 -3.20
N ILE A 66 -9.30 6.25 -4.22
CA ILE A 66 -7.88 6.56 -4.08
C ILE A 66 -7.52 7.98 -4.51
N SER A 67 -8.50 8.79 -4.89
CA SER A 67 -8.25 10.16 -5.34
C SER A 67 -7.69 11.06 -4.24
N PHE A 68 -7.84 10.68 -2.97
CA PHE A 68 -7.26 11.43 -1.85
C PHE A 68 -5.72 11.27 -1.78
N ILE A 69 -5.16 10.25 -2.43
CA ILE A 69 -3.72 10.02 -2.44
C ILE A 69 -3.08 10.96 -3.46
N LYS A 70 -2.37 11.96 -2.97
CA LYS A 70 -1.67 12.93 -3.81
C LYS A 70 -0.17 12.66 -3.73
N LEU A 71 0.42 12.27 -4.85
CA LEU A 71 1.84 11.97 -4.92
C LEU A 71 2.64 13.22 -5.23
N ASN A 72 3.77 13.40 -4.55
CA ASN A 72 4.71 14.46 -4.85
C ASN A 72 5.76 13.97 -5.86
N GLU A 73 6.74 14.80 -6.17
CA GLU A 73 7.80 14.48 -7.14
C GLU A 73 8.63 13.28 -6.73
N ASP A 74 8.73 13.02 -5.44
CA ASP A 74 9.51 11.89 -4.90
C ASP A 74 8.70 10.58 -4.85
N GLY A 75 7.44 10.59 -5.29
CA GLY A 75 6.57 9.42 -5.22
C GLY A 75 6.00 9.16 -3.82
N LYS A 76 6.08 10.13 -2.94
CA LYS A 76 5.54 10.06 -1.58
C LYS A 76 4.22 10.81 -1.49
N THR A 77 3.47 10.55 -0.43
CA THR A 77 2.22 11.28 -0.16
C THR A 77 2.23 11.84 1.26
N ASP A 78 1.64 13.00 1.43
CA ASP A 78 1.45 13.62 2.75
C ASP A 78 -0.03 13.59 3.17
N THR A 79 -0.87 12.95 2.38
CA THR A 79 -2.32 12.88 2.65
C THR A 79 -2.71 11.74 3.59
N ILE A 80 -1.76 10.87 3.94
CA ILE A 80 -1.98 9.77 4.88
C ILE A 80 -0.97 9.91 6.01
N ALA A 81 -1.46 10.20 7.22
CA ALA A 81 -0.60 10.33 8.40
C ALA A 81 0.12 9.00 8.68
N GLY A 82 1.40 9.07 8.95
CA GLY A 82 2.21 7.89 9.26
C GLY A 82 2.78 7.16 8.06
N VAL A 83 2.52 7.65 6.84
CA VAL A 83 3.07 7.07 5.61
C VAL A 83 4.09 8.05 5.04
N THR A 84 5.36 7.70 5.14
CA THR A 84 6.49 8.57 4.71
C THR A 84 7.36 7.93 3.63
N MET A 85 7.12 6.66 3.29
CA MET A 85 7.85 5.97 2.24
C MET A 85 7.29 6.30 0.85
N LYS A 86 8.05 5.95 -0.19
CA LYS A 86 7.57 6.09 -1.57
C LYS A 86 6.44 5.08 -1.82
N VAL A 87 5.35 5.57 -2.40
CA VAL A 87 4.15 4.75 -2.63
C VAL A 87 3.67 4.77 -4.08
N ASN A 88 4.45 5.35 -4.99
CA ASN A 88 4.03 5.49 -6.39
C ASN A 88 3.74 4.14 -7.06
N ALA A 89 4.58 3.12 -6.84
CA ALA A 89 4.36 1.80 -7.42
C ALA A 89 3.12 1.12 -6.83
N LEU A 90 2.91 1.26 -5.53
CA LEU A 90 1.70 0.74 -4.86
C LEU A 90 0.45 1.45 -5.37
N TYR A 91 0.52 2.76 -5.56
CA TYR A 91 -0.58 3.55 -6.10
C TYR A 91 -0.97 3.08 -7.50
N GLU A 92 0.02 2.88 -8.38
CA GLU A 92 -0.23 2.41 -9.74
C GLU A 92 -0.88 1.02 -9.75
N ALA A 93 -0.36 0.10 -8.94
CA ALA A 93 -0.92 -1.24 -8.84
C ALA A 93 -2.35 -1.20 -8.32
N LEU A 94 -2.61 -0.36 -7.31
CA LEU A 94 -3.94 -0.21 -6.72
C LEU A 94 -4.92 0.40 -7.72
N ASN A 95 -4.50 1.43 -8.45
CA ASN A 95 -5.33 2.06 -9.46
C ASN A 95 -5.72 1.07 -10.56
N ASN A 96 -4.76 0.27 -11.02
CA ASN A 96 -5.04 -0.75 -12.03
C ASN A 96 -6.01 -1.82 -11.52
N ALA A 97 -5.82 -2.27 -10.28
CA ALA A 97 -6.69 -3.27 -9.68
C ALA A 97 -8.13 -2.75 -9.52
N LEU A 98 -8.29 -1.52 -9.06
CA LEU A 98 -9.60 -0.90 -8.89
C LEU A 98 -10.30 -0.67 -10.24
N THR A 99 -9.56 -0.24 -11.24
CA THR A 99 -10.10 -0.04 -12.58
C THR A 99 -10.67 -1.33 -13.14
N GLN A 100 -9.96 -2.45 -12.95
CA GLN A 100 -10.44 -3.74 -13.41
C GLN A 100 -11.61 -4.26 -12.57
N ALA A 101 -11.57 -4.07 -11.27
CA ALA A 101 -12.62 -4.56 -10.37
C ALA A 101 -13.96 -3.85 -10.59
N LYS A 102 -13.92 -2.61 -11.05
CA LYS A 102 -15.14 -1.79 -11.26
C LYS A 102 -15.68 -1.81 -12.68
N LYS A 103 -15.09 -2.61 -13.54
CA LYS A 103 -15.60 -2.76 -14.92
C LYS A 103 -16.94 -3.47 -14.97
#